data_36b134a99ca06a4d68684c359cc0c34f
#
_entry.id   36b134a99ca06a4d68684c359cc0c34f
#
_cell.length_a   1.000
_cell.length_b   1.000
_cell.length_c   1.000
_cell.angle_alpha   90.00
_cell.angle_beta   90.00
_cell.angle_gamma   90.00
#
_symmetry.space_group_name_H-M   'P 1'
#
loop_
_entity.id
_entity.type
_entity.pdbx_description
1 polymer ?
#
loop_
_entity_poly.entity_id
_entity_poly.type
_entity_poly.pdbx_seq_one_letter_code
_entity_poly.pdbx_strand_id
1 'polypeptide(L)'
;MIGAGPAGATAALFAARAGLDVLLIDKRRFPRDKICGDAIARKSLGVLSELGIDFGSAIREPVARAVLTSPAGHRIDVDLSTRSEAAPHLVCRREIFDERLVRAAREQVEVWEDAAVSDLLHDGIKVRGVICRRNGVDHEVHAPMVVGADGFDSIVSRRLGLYAHDPRWYVATRGYYRGLDVAPQTVEVHFVNETLPGFLWMFPTGDGVTNVGLGLVHSDIKKRRVRLRDVHEAVLALPRFRARFACVSRIGEVHGWNLPTPDFSRTLAGDGFMLAGDAAGLVDPFSGEGIGNAVVSGRLAAHMSAEIMRGETSHAAYSARLREAVDAGEIKLHYRLRELARHARLIDVLVGRAAAHSDVLNWIRGMTASSDTVANKRALLSPLTYARLMLRRTR
;
A
#
# COMPACT_ATOMS: atom_id res chain seq x y z
N MET A 1 -20.35 -4.15 1.91
CA MET A 1 -18.92 -3.92 1.70
C MET A 1 -18.42 -4.91 0.67
N ILE A 2 -17.76 -4.48 -0.40
CA ILE A 2 -17.32 -5.35 -1.50
C ILE A 2 -15.79 -5.44 -1.47
N GLY A 3 -15.26 -6.66 -1.30
CA GLY A 3 -13.86 -6.97 -1.07
C GLY A 3 -13.50 -6.98 0.42
N ALA A 4 -13.01 -8.12 0.93
CA ALA A 4 -12.61 -8.32 2.32
C ALA A 4 -11.08 -8.16 2.53
N GLY A 5 -10.41 -7.39 1.68
CA GLY A 5 -9.05 -6.93 1.92
C GLY A 5 -8.99 -5.88 3.04
N PRO A 6 -7.81 -5.28 3.30
CA PRO A 6 -7.62 -4.34 4.41
C PRO A 6 -8.65 -3.21 4.46
N ALA A 7 -9.03 -2.62 3.32
CA ALA A 7 -10.03 -1.54 3.29
C ALA A 7 -11.42 -2.03 3.69
N GLY A 8 -11.91 -3.10 3.06
CA GLY A 8 -13.27 -3.57 3.27
C GLY A 8 -13.49 -4.24 4.61
N ALA A 9 -12.53 -5.05 5.09
CA ALA A 9 -12.60 -5.65 6.41
C ALA A 9 -12.57 -4.57 7.52
N THR A 10 -11.70 -3.56 7.36
CA THR A 10 -11.69 -2.40 8.27
C THR A 10 -13.00 -1.63 8.22
N ALA A 11 -13.53 -1.37 7.02
CA ALA A 11 -14.81 -0.69 6.87
C ALA A 11 -15.95 -1.47 7.53
N ALA A 12 -15.99 -2.78 7.36
CA ALA A 12 -17.02 -3.63 7.96
C ALA A 12 -16.98 -3.58 9.49
N LEU A 13 -15.79 -3.68 10.08
CA LEU A 13 -15.59 -3.65 11.54
C LEU A 13 -15.99 -2.30 12.15
N PHE A 14 -15.56 -1.18 11.54
CA PHE A 14 -15.95 0.15 12.06
C PHE A 14 -17.44 0.44 11.82
N ALA A 15 -18.02 -0.02 10.74
CA ALA A 15 -19.44 0.13 10.46
C ALA A 15 -20.30 -0.67 11.46
N ALA A 16 -19.91 -1.91 11.77
CA ALA A 16 -20.55 -2.71 12.82
C ALA A 16 -20.51 -2.01 14.19
N ARG A 17 -19.35 -1.46 14.57
CA ARG A 17 -19.21 -0.66 15.80
C ARG A 17 -20.06 0.59 15.82
N ALA A 18 -20.32 1.17 14.64
CA ALA A 18 -21.23 2.30 14.50
C ALA A 18 -22.73 1.89 14.50
N GLY A 19 -23.03 0.60 14.71
CA GLY A 19 -24.39 0.05 14.78
C GLY A 19 -25.04 -0.20 13.42
N LEU A 20 -24.28 -0.26 12.34
CA LEU A 20 -24.80 -0.57 11.02
C LEU A 20 -24.92 -2.07 10.83
N ASP A 21 -25.98 -2.50 10.13
CA ASP A 21 -26.10 -3.85 9.59
C ASP A 21 -25.20 -3.98 8.35
N VAL A 22 -24.26 -4.92 8.37
CA VAL A 22 -23.18 -5.00 7.38
C VAL A 22 -23.07 -6.42 6.82
N LEU A 23 -23.10 -6.49 5.49
CA LEU A 23 -22.64 -7.66 4.75
C LEU A 23 -21.29 -7.38 4.09
N LEU A 24 -20.29 -8.20 4.40
CA LEU A 24 -18.95 -8.17 3.78
C LEU A 24 -18.83 -9.30 2.75
N ILE A 25 -18.57 -8.95 1.48
CA ILE A 25 -18.54 -9.89 0.36
C ILE A 25 -17.12 -9.95 -0.22
N ASP A 26 -16.56 -11.17 -0.39
CA ASP A 26 -15.31 -11.37 -1.15
C ASP A 26 -15.44 -12.54 -2.12
N LYS A 27 -14.85 -12.37 -3.31
CA LYS A 27 -14.80 -13.40 -4.35
C LYS A 27 -13.87 -14.57 -4.04
N ARG A 28 -13.08 -14.47 -3.00
CA ARG A 28 -12.10 -15.48 -2.55
C ARG A 28 -12.48 -15.97 -1.16
N ARG A 29 -11.97 -17.17 -0.86
CA ARG A 29 -11.98 -17.72 0.49
C ARG A 29 -10.69 -17.37 1.19
N PHE A 30 -10.75 -17.10 2.48
CA PHE A 30 -9.59 -16.82 3.32
C PHE A 30 -9.19 -18.06 4.15
N PRO A 31 -7.89 -18.25 4.46
CA PRO A 31 -6.75 -17.38 4.07
C PRO A 31 -6.43 -17.45 2.57
N ARG A 32 -6.02 -16.32 1.98
CA ARG A 32 -5.62 -16.22 0.58
C ARG A 32 -4.36 -15.39 0.41
N ASP A 33 -3.52 -15.73 -0.57
CA ASP A 33 -2.42 -14.86 -0.99
C ASP A 33 -2.94 -13.61 -1.74
N LYS A 34 -2.21 -12.52 -1.59
CA LYS A 34 -2.36 -11.28 -2.36
C LYS A 34 -0.97 -10.74 -2.67
N ILE A 35 -0.66 -10.51 -3.94
CA ILE A 35 0.62 -9.99 -4.37
C ILE A 35 0.87 -8.64 -3.71
N CYS A 36 1.94 -8.57 -2.88
CA CYS A 36 2.29 -7.45 -2.03
C CYS A 36 3.75 -7.58 -1.58
N GLY A 37 4.37 -6.50 -1.13
CA GLY A 37 5.65 -6.53 -0.41
C GLY A 37 5.53 -6.98 1.05
N ASP A 38 4.30 -7.18 1.56
CA ASP A 38 4.00 -7.62 2.92
C ASP A 38 4.42 -6.65 4.05
N ALA A 39 4.91 -5.46 3.70
CA ALA A 39 5.24 -4.43 4.66
C ALA A 39 3.96 -3.72 5.16
N ILE A 40 3.80 -3.67 6.47
CA ILE A 40 2.67 -3.06 7.16
C ILE A 40 3.17 -1.78 7.85
N ALA A 41 2.70 -0.64 7.38
CA ALA A 41 3.10 0.65 7.93
C ALA A 41 2.44 0.91 9.30
N ARG A 42 3.09 1.71 10.13
CA ARG A 42 2.56 2.19 11.43
C ARG A 42 1.15 2.75 11.35
N LYS A 43 0.85 3.48 10.27
CA LYS A 43 -0.45 4.08 10.00
C LYS A 43 -1.58 3.03 10.06
N SER A 44 -1.35 1.83 9.49
CA SER A 44 -2.29 0.72 9.56
C SER A 44 -2.50 0.26 11.00
N LEU A 45 -1.40 0.06 11.72
CA LEU A 45 -1.44 -0.50 13.07
C LEU A 45 -2.14 0.43 14.06
N GLY A 46 -1.94 1.76 13.92
CA GLY A 46 -2.63 2.74 14.73
C GLY A 46 -4.16 2.64 14.60
N VAL A 47 -4.67 2.54 13.37
CA VAL A 47 -6.12 2.38 13.15
C VAL A 47 -6.61 1.00 13.61
N LEU A 48 -5.83 -0.05 13.37
CA LEU A 48 -6.24 -1.42 13.73
C LEU A 48 -6.19 -1.67 15.25
N SER A 49 -5.34 -0.95 15.98
CA SER A 49 -5.33 -1.01 17.45
C SER A 49 -6.63 -0.50 18.07
N GLU A 50 -7.29 0.49 17.43
CA GLU A 50 -8.62 0.94 17.84
C GLU A 50 -9.66 -0.20 17.80
N LEU A 51 -9.46 -1.18 16.91
CA LEU A 51 -10.31 -2.37 16.78
C LEU A 51 -9.97 -3.47 17.79
N GLY A 52 -8.90 -3.32 18.56
CA GLY A 52 -8.44 -4.35 19.50
C GLY A 52 -7.89 -5.60 18.82
N ILE A 53 -7.54 -5.51 17.53
CA ILE A 53 -7.00 -6.65 16.78
C ILE A 53 -5.51 -6.77 17.09
N ASP A 54 -5.14 -7.85 17.78
CA ASP A 54 -3.75 -8.17 18.04
C ASP A 54 -3.10 -8.85 16.85
N PHE A 55 -2.07 -8.21 16.31
CA PHE A 55 -1.20 -8.77 15.28
C PHE A 55 0.10 -9.33 15.86
N GLY A 56 0.42 -9.07 17.16
CA GLY A 56 1.70 -9.39 17.78
C GLY A 56 2.08 -10.88 17.68
N SER A 57 1.13 -11.78 17.94
CA SER A 57 1.36 -13.22 17.85
C SER A 57 1.50 -13.76 16.41
N ALA A 58 1.08 -12.98 15.39
CA ALA A 58 1.21 -13.35 13.97
C ALA A 58 2.46 -12.75 13.32
N ILE A 59 3.05 -11.76 13.98
CA ILE A 59 4.17 -11.01 13.44
C ILE A 59 5.43 -11.67 13.93
N ARG A 60 6.11 -12.31 13.00
CA ARG A 60 7.35 -13.03 13.30
C ARG A 60 8.58 -12.13 13.14
N GLU A 61 8.45 -11.00 12.44
CA GLU A 61 9.60 -10.15 12.13
C GLU A 61 9.22 -8.67 12.30
N PRO A 62 9.43 -8.08 13.50
CA PRO A 62 9.35 -6.63 13.66
C PRO A 62 10.51 -5.97 12.88
N VAL A 63 10.26 -4.79 12.31
CA VAL A 63 11.28 -4.06 11.57
C VAL A 63 11.91 -3.00 12.46
N ALA A 64 13.20 -3.18 12.78
CA ALA A 64 13.99 -2.23 13.55
C ALA A 64 14.96 -1.42 12.68
N ARG A 65 15.29 -1.91 11.49
CA ARG A 65 16.23 -1.27 10.57
C ARG A 65 15.75 -1.26 9.12
N ALA A 66 16.14 -0.23 8.38
CA ALA A 66 16.03 -0.19 6.93
C ALA A 66 17.39 0.05 6.31
N VAL A 67 17.77 -0.78 5.35
CA VAL A 67 18.96 -0.59 4.51
C VAL A 67 18.52 0.04 3.20
N LEU A 68 19.12 1.17 2.83
CA LEU A 68 18.91 1.76 1.52
C LEU A 68 20.22 1.77 0.73
N THR A 69 20.17 1.36 -0.54
CA THR A 69 21.32 1.46 -1.43
C THR A 69 21.01 2.26 -2.68
N SER A 70 22.00 3.02 -3.16
CA SER A 70 21.91 3.80 -4.40
C SER A 70 22.33 2.97 -5.62
N PRO A 71 22.08 3.45 -6.86
CA PRO A 71 22.57 2.82 -8.08
C PRO A 71 24.09 2.63 -8.12
N ALA A 72 24.87 3.59 -7.62
CA ALA A 72 26.34 3.48 -7.52
C ALA A 72 26.82 2.59 -6.37
N GLY A 73 25.91 2.05 -5.53
CA GLY A 73 26.25 1.15 -4.43
C GLY A 73 26.52 1.83 -3.09
N HIS A 74 26.32 3.16 -2.96
CA HIS A 74 26.32 3.79 -1.64
C HIS A 74 25.23 3.17 -0.77
N ARG A 75 25.55 2.95 0.52
CA ARG A 75 24.66 2.31 1.48
C ARG A 75 24.49 3.16 2.72
N ILE A 76 23.28 3.20 3.22
CA ILE A 76 22.94 3.71 4.56
C ILE A 76 22.09 2.69 5.32
N ASP A 77 22.29 2.66 6.63
CA ASP A 77 21.50 1.91 7.58
C ASP A 77 20.69 2.89 8.41
N VAL A 78 19.36 2.80 8.30
CA VAL A 78 18.43 3.67 9.02
C VAL A 78 17.87 2.89 10.19
N ASP A 79 18.16 3.34 11.41
CA ASP A 79 17.56 2.81 12.62
C ASP A 79 16.11 3.33 12.73
N LEU A 80 15.15 2.42 12.78
CA LEU A 80 13.72 2.68 12.92
C LEU A 80 13.20 2.45 14.34
N SER A 81 14.07 1.93 15.26
CA SER A 81 13.71 1.55 16.63
C SER A 81 13.60 2.74 17.59
N THR A 82 14.28 3.85 17.31
CA THR A 82 14.55 4.93 18.27
C THR A 82 13.40 5.92 18.47
N ARG A 83 12.22 5.69 17.95
CA ARG A 83 11.10 6.62 18.10
C ARG A 83 9.91 5.98 18.81
N SER A 84 9.79 6.35 20.10
CA SER A 84 8.53 6.41 20.87
C SER A 84 7.64 5.14 20.86
N GLU A 85 6.87 4.95 21.89
CA GLU A 85 5.82 3.96 22.21
C GLU A 85 4.82 3.56 21.09
N ALA A 86 4.98 4.08 19.87
CA ALA A 86 4.17 3.74 18.72
C ALA A 86 4.56 2.35 18.14
N ALA A 87 3.56 1.60 17.69
CA ALA A 87 3.70 0.30 17.08
C ALA A 87 4.83 0.22 16.02
N PRO A 88 5.66 -0.83 16.02
CA PRO A 88 6.76 -0.99 15.05
C PRO A 88 6.25 -1.13 13.63
N HIS A 89 7.10 -0.88 12.62
CA HIS A 89 6.85 -1.38 11.28
C HIS A 89 6.96 -2.90 11.27
N LEU A 90 6.17 -3.56 10.44
CA LEU A 90 6.08 -5.02 10.42
C LEU A 90 6.16 -5.55 9.00
N VAL A 91 6.69 -6.74 8.85
CA VAL A 91 6.49 -7.54 7.66
C VAL A 91 5.61 -8.72 8.02
N CYS A 92 4.46 -8.82 7.38
CA CYS A 92 3.48 -9.88 7.62
C CYS A 92 2.86 -10.32 6.30
N ARG A 93 2.96 -11.61 5.99
CA ARG A 93 2.34 -12.14 4.77
C ARG A 93 0.86 -11.80 4.72
N ARG A 94 0.39 -11.41 3.55
CA ARG A 94 -1.00 -11.01 3.33
C ARG A 94 -2.00 -12.12 3.65
N GLU A 95 -1.63 -13.38 3.46
CA GLU A 95 -2.48 -14.52 3.84
C GLU A 95 -2.78 -14.54 5.34
N ILE A 96 -1.82 -14.10 6.17
CA ILE A 96 -1.97 -14.03 7.63
C ILE A 96 -2.66 -12.72 8.04
N PHE A 97 -2.19 -11.61 7.48
CA PHE A 97 -2.70 -10.28 7.82
C PHE A 97 -4.18 -10.12 7.46
N ASP A 98 -4.54 -10.47 6.21
CA ASP A 98 -5.91 -10.33 5.74
C ASP A 98 -6.85 -11.32 6.45
N GLU A 99 -6.41 -12.58 6.70
CA GLU A 99 -7.21 -13.56 7.45
C GLU A 99 -7.54 -13.09 8.86
N ARG A 100 -6.60 -12.44 9.55
CA ARG A 100 -6.89 -11.89 10.88
C ARG A 100 -7.97 -10.82 10.86
N LEU A 101 -7.94 -9.94 9.87
CA LEU A 101 -8.99 -8.92 9.69
C LEU A 101 -10.34 -9.56 9.38
N VAL A 102 -10.37 -10.52 8.47
CA VAL A 102 -11.61 -11.22 8.09
C VAL A 102 -12.15 -12.06 9.24
N ARG A 103 -11.28 -12.72 10.00
CA ARG A 103 -11.69 -13.47 11.20
C ARG A 103 -12.36 -12.55 12.22
N ALA A 104 -11.77 -11.38 12.51
CA ALA A 104 -12.40 -10.41 13.39
C ALA A 104 -13.74 -9.89 12.83
N ALA A 105 -13.84 -9.73 11.51
CA ALA A 105 -15.09 -9.34 10.87
C ALA A 105 -16.18 -10.42 11.00
N ARG A 106 -15.85 -11.71 10.83
CA ARG A 106 -16.81 -12.84 10.99
C ARG A 106 -17.46 -12.88 12.39
N GLU A 107 -16.81 -12.33 13.40
CA GLU A 107 -17.35 -12.27 14.76
C GLU A 107 -18.38 -11.13 14.94
N GLN A 108 -18.44 -10.16 14.02
CA GLN A 108 -19.25 -8.96 14.18
C GLN A 108 -20.25 -8.72 13.04
N VAL A 109 -19.99 -9.27 11.85
CA VAL A 109 -20.82 -9.05 10.66
C VAL A 109 -21.00 -10.34 9.86
N GLU A 110 -22.00 -10.38 9.00
CA GLU A 110 -22.14 -11.47 8.03
C GLU A 110 -21.05 -11.34 6.95
N VAL A 111 -20.34 -12.45 6.67
CA VAL A 111 -19.27 -12.51 5.67
C VAL A 111 -19.59 -13.57 4.62
N TRP A 112 -19.66 -13.15 3.36
CA TRP A 112 -19.78 -14.04 2.23
C TRP A 112 -18.45 -14.18 1.51
N GLU A 113 -17.88 -15.36 1.59
CA GLU A 113 -16.70 -15.76 0.82
C GLU A 113 -17.12 -16.59 -0.39
N ASP A 114 -16.20 -16.77 -1.36
CA ASP A 114 -16.50 -17.38 -2.66
C ASP A 114 -17.72 -16.74 -3.34
N ALA A 115 -17.91 -15.45 -3.11
CA ALA A 115 -19.05 -14.67 -3.52
C ALA A 115 -18.60 -13.50 -4.41
N ALA A 116 -18.82 -13.60 -5.71
CA ALA A 116 -18.34 -12.63 -6.68
C ALA A 116 -19.43 -11.63 -7.05
N VAL A 117 -19.25 -10.36 -6.72
CA VAL A 117 -20.12 -9.29 -7.23
C VAL A 117 -19.92 -9.17 -8.74
N SER A 118 -21.00 -9.21 -9.50
CA SER A 118 -21.01 -9.14 -10.96
C SER A 118 -21.59 -7.83 -11.51
N ASP A 119 -22.51 -7.22 -10.75
CA ASP A 119 -23.16 -5.97 -11.15
C ASP A 119 -23.64 -5.15 -9.95
N LEU A 120 -24.08 -3.91 -10.24
CA LEU A 120 -24.72 -3.01 -9.27
C LEU A 120 -26.22 -2.95 -9.54
N LEU A 121 -27.01 -2.87 -8.45
CA LEU A 121 -28.43 -2.54 -8.50
C LEU A 121 -28.61 -1.03 -8.47
N HIS A 122 -29.40 -0.49 -9.38
CA HIS A 122 -29.63 0.93 -9.53
C HIS A 122 -31.12 1.30 -9.42
N ASP A 123 -31.35 2.47 -8.85
CA ASP A 123 -32.61 3.19 -8.94
C ASP A 123 -32.28 4.57 -9.56
N GLY A 124 -32.41 4.66 -10.88
CA GLY A 124 -31.88 5.78 -11.64
C GLY A 124 -30.35 5.90 -11.50
N ILE A 125 -29.87 7.00 -10.94
CA ILE A 125 -28.44 7.28 -10.73
C ILE A 125 -27.92 6.64 -9.42
N LYS A 126 -28.84 6.37 -8.48
CA LYS A 126 -28.48 5.90 -7.14
C LYS A 126 -28.20 4.40 -7.12
N VAL A 127 -27.05 4.03 -6.53
CA VAL A 127 -26.75 2.64 -6.24
C VAL A 127 -27.59 2.16 -5.05
N ARG A 128 -28.25 1.02 -5.21
CA ARG A 128 -29.18 0.41 -4.23
C ARG A 128 -28.76 -0.96 -3.76
N GLY A 129 -27.62 -1.44 -4.24
CA GLY A 129 -27.17 -2.78 -3.90
C GLY A 129 -26.25 -3.38 -4.96
N VAL A 130 -26.11 -4.68 -4.93
CA VAL A 130 -25.27 -5.45 -5.84
C VAL A 130 -25.92 -6.75 -6.25
N ILE A 131 -25.53 -7.25 -7.42
CA ILE A 131 -25.77 -8.64 -7.82
C ILE A 131 -24.52 -9.44 -7.51
N CYS A 132 -24.68 -10.49 -6.72
CA CYS A 132 -23.56 -11.32 -6.26
C CYS A 132 -23.82 -12.80 -6.60
N ARG A 133 -22.85 -13.43 -7.27
CA ARG A 133 -22.89 -14.87 -7.53
C ARG A 133 -22.21 -15.63 -6.39
N ARG A 134 -22.99 -16.49 -5.71
CA ARG A 134 -22.53 -17.37 -4.64
C ARG A 134 -23.07 -18.77 -4.86
N ASN A 135 -22.23 -19.81 -4.77
CA ASN A 135 -22.62 -21.21 -5.02
C ASN A 135 -23.32 -21.43 -6.37
N GLY A 136 -22.93 -20.68 -7.41
CA GLY A 136 -23.52 -20.78 -8.75
C GLY A 136 -24.85 -20.06 -8.94
N VAL A 137 -25.40 -19.44 -7.88
CA VAL A 137 -26.68 -18.71 -7.89
C VAL A 137 -26.41 -17.21 -7.79
N ASP A 138 -27.13 -16.41 -8.54
CA ASP A 138 -27.12 -14.96 -8.45
C ASP A 138 -28.10 -14.49 -7.36
N HIS A 139 -27.61 -13.66 -6.46
CA HIS A 139 -28.35 -13.06 -5.35
C HIS A 139 -28.36 -11.54 -5.53
N GLU A 140 -29.53 -10.95 -5.41
CA GLU A 140 -29.68 -9.50 -5.26
C GLU A 140 -29.51 -9.12 -3.79
N VAL A 141 -28.54 -8.27 -3.51
CA VAL A 141 -28.26 -7.74 -2.16
C VAL A 141 -28.58 -6.27 -2.16
N HIS A 142 -29.68 -5.89 -1.53
CA HIS A 142 -30.10 -4.50 -1.41
C HIS A 142 -29.43 -3.82 -0.21
N ALA A 143 -28.89 -2.62 -0.43
CA ALA A 143 -28.27 -1.83 0.61
C ALA A 143 -28.37 -0.33 0.29
N PRO A 144 -28.57 0.53 1.29
CA PRO A 144 -28.60 1.99 1.08
C PRO A 144 -27.21 2.56 0.74
N MET A 145 -26.14 1.82 1.07
CA MET A 145 -24.76 2.19 0.81
C MET A 145 -23.91 0.99 0.40
N VAL A 146 -23.19 1.11 -0.70
CA VAL A 146 -22.19 0.16 -1.20
C VAL A 146 -20.80 0.75 -1.06
N VAL A 147 -19.91 0.11 -0.33
CA VAL A 147 -18.48 0.48 -0.27
C VAL A 147 -17.69 -0.46 -1.18
N GLY A 148 -17.15 0.07 -2.28
CA GLY A 148 -16.24 -0.63 -3.18
C GLY A 148 -14.82 -0.62 -2.60
N ALA A 149 -14.38 -1.76 -2.05
CA ALA A 149 -13.06 -2.01 -1.50
C ALA A 149 -12.40 -3.23 -2.17
N ASP A 150 -12.80 -3.52 -3.40
CA ASP A 150 -12.53 -4.72 -4.19
C ASP A 150 -11.22 -4.63 -4.99
N GLY A 151 -10.36 -3.68 -4.63
CA GLY A 151 -8.99 -3.59 -5.09
C GLY A 151 -8.83 -2.97 -6.48
N PHE A 152 -7.68 -3.23 -7.11
CA PHE A 152 -7.31 -2.64 -8.40
C PHE A 152 -8.37 -2.88 -9.50
N ASP A 153 -8.86 -4.10 -9.61
CA ASP A 153 -9.85 -4.49 -10.62
C ASP A 153 -11.30 -4.26 -10.16
N SER A 154 -11.54 -3.20 -9.40
CA SER A 154 -12.84 -2.89 -8.81
C SER A 154 -14.00 -3.00 -9.80
N ILE A 155 -14.92 -3.94 -9.52
CA ILE A 155 -16.16 -4.08 -10.28
C ILE A 155 -17.07 -2.87 -10.03
N VAL A 156 -17.08 -2.35 -8.78
CA VAL A 156 -17.86 -1.16 -8.43
C VAL A 156 -17.42 0.04 -9.27
N SER A 157 -16.10 0.31 -9.32
CA SER A 157 -15.55 1.40 -10.13
C SER A 157 -15.83 1.22 -11.63
N ARG A 158 -15.74 -0.02 -12.14
CA ARG A 158 -16.00 -0.33 -13.56
C ARG A 158 -17.47 -0.11 -13.94
N ARG A 159 -18.40 -0.62 -13.13
CA ARG A 159 -19.84 -0.50 -13.39
C ARG A 159 -20.35 0.92 -13.31
N LEU A 160 -19.68 1.75 -12.53
CA LEU A 160 -19.95 3.20 -12.45
C LEU A 160 -19.26 4.03 -13.54
N GLY A 161 -18.47 3.40 -14.44
CA GLY A 161 -17.69 4.13 -15.44
C GLY A 161 -16.54 4.98 -14.85
N LEU A 162 -16.16 4.73 -13.60
CA LEU A 162 -15.13 5.47 -12.88
C LEU A 162 -13.74 4.84 -12.99
N TYR A 163 -13.66 3.63 -13.54
CA TYR A 163 -12.39 2.94 -13.74
C TYR A 163 -11.65 3.59 -14.91
N ALA A 164 -10.48 4.15 -14.63
CA ALA A 164 -9.59 4.67 -15.65
C ALA A 164 -8.18 4.12 -15.42
N HIS A 165 -7.59 3.56 -16.48
CA HIS A 165 -6.19 3.15 -16.45
C HIS A 165 -5.30 4.40 -16.52
N ASP A 166 -4.46 4.60 -15.49
CA ASP A 166 -3.50 5.70 -15.46
C ASP A 166 -2.09 5.18 -15.76
N PRO A 167 -1.40 5.70 -16.79
CA PRO A 167 -0.03 5.29 -17.11
C PRO A 167 0.99 5.65 -16.02
N ARG A 168 0.62 6.47 -15.04
CA ARG A 168 1.44 6.82 -13.87
C ARG A 168 1.45 5.75 -12.78
N TRP A 169 0.55 4.76 -12.83
CA TRP A 169 0.51 3.67 -11.85
C TRP A 169 1.80 2.85 -11.86
N TYR A 170 2.10 2.24 -10.73
CA TYR A 170 3.13 1.23 -10.66
C TYR A 170 2.60 -0.14 -11.07
N VAL A 171 3.51 -0.93 -11.62
CA VAL A 171 3.36 -2.39 -11.72
C VAL A 171 4.51 -3.00 -10.93
N ALA A 172 4.21 -3.92 -10.05
CA ALA A 172 5.21 -4.57 -9.21
C ALA A 172 5.23 -6.08 -9.44
N THR A 173 6.38 -6.69 -9.26
CA THR A 173 6.52 -8.15 -9.14
C THR A 173 6.88 -8.53 -7.72
N ARG A 174 6.49 -9.74 -7.31
CA ARG A 174 6.87 -10.33 -6.03
C ARG A 174 7.12 -11.83 -6.17
N GLY A 175 8.20 -12.32 -5.57
CA GLY A 175 8.49 -13.72 -5.31
C GLY A 175 8.88 -13.94 -3.86
N TYR A 176 8.68 -15.14 -3.35
CA TYR A 176 9.21 -15.55 -2.05
C TYR A 176 10.48 -16.37 -2.25
N TYR A 177 11.47 -16.15 -1.40
CA TYR A 177 12.77 -16.77 -1.47
C TYR A 177 13.20 -17.28 -0.09
N ARG A 178 13.63 -18.56 -0.03
CA ARG A 178 14.14 -19.19 1.19
C ARG A 178 15.66 -19.19 1.20
N GLY A 179 16.25 -18.88 2.36
CA GLY A 179 17.71 -18.91 2.55
C GLY A 179 18.43 -17.66 2.03
N LEU A 180 17.69 -16.57 1.72
CA LEU A 180 18.32 -15.28 1.41
C LEU A 180 18.87 -14.67 2.70
N ASP A 181 20.16 -14.32 2.67
CA ASP A 181 20.81 -13.64 3.79
C ASP A 181 20.37 -12.17 3.85
N VAL A 182 19.47 -11.90 4.79
CA VAL A 182 19.04 -10.56 5.19
C VAL A 182 19.14 -10.49 6.70
N ALA A 183 19.75 -9.44 7.22
CA ALA A 183 19.94 -9.30 8.67
C ALA A 183 18.58 -9.30 9.40
N PRO A 184 18.49 -9.89 10.60
CA PRO A 184 17.26 -9.91 11.40
C PRO A 184 16.69 -8.51 11.61
N GLN A 185 15.36 -8.39 11.64
CA GLN A 185 14.63 -7.14 11.84
C GLN A 185 14.98 -6.03 10.83
N THR A 186 15.49 -6.40 9.66
CA THR A 186 15.99 -5.48 8.65
C THR A 186 15.21 -5.64 7.35
N VAL A 187 14.72 -4.54 6.80
CA VAL A 187 14.21 -4.46 5.43
C VAL A 187 15.25 -3.80 4.54
N GLU A 188 15.37 -4.26 3.31
CA GLU A 188 16.29 -3.66 2.35
C GLU A 188 15.54 -3.08 1.16
N VAL A 189 15.93 -1.86 0.77
CA VAL A 189 15.44 -1.15 -0.42
C VAL A 189 16.64 -0.75 -1.27
N HIS A 190 16.66 -1.22 -2.51
CA HIS A 190 17.76 -1.02 -3.43
C HIS A 190 17.29 -0.24 -4.65
N PHE A 191 17.78 0.97 -4.81
CA PHE A 191 17.63 1.72 -6.05
C PHE A 191 18.61 1.18 -7.08
N VAL A 192 18.09 0.73 -8.22
CA VAL A 192 18.86 0.18 -9.33
C VAL A 192 18.42 0.87 -10.63
N ASN A 193 19.35 1.09 -11.55
CA ASN A 193 19.06 1.79 -12.80
C ASN A 193 17.88 1.17 -13.57
N GLU A 194 17.77 -0.15 -13.49
CA GLU A 194 16.76 -0.95 -14.19
C GLU A 194 15.35 -0.68 -13.71
N THR A 195 15.19 -0.24 -12.45
CA THR A 195 13.87 -0.04 -11.82
C THR A 195 13.49 1.42 -11.64
N LEU A 196 14.44 2.36 -11.71
CA LEU A 196 14.13 3.78 -11.46
C LEU A 196 12.93 4.28 -12.27
N PRO A 197 12.05 5.07 -11.62
CA PRO A 197 12.07 5.63 -10.27
C PRO A 197 11.62 4.67 -9.16
N GLY A 198 11.31 3.41 -9.47
CA GLY A 198 11.01 2.38 -8.50
C GLY A 198 12.27 1.78 -7.88
N PHE A 199 12.11 0.69 -7.16
CA PHE A 199 13.20 0.03 -6.43
C PHE A 199 12.97 -1.48 -6.33
N LEU A 200 14.03 -2.21 -5.99
CA LEU A 200 13.99 -3.59 -5.52
C LEU A 200 13.87 -3.58 -4.00
N TRP A 201 13.01 -4.45 -3.45
CA TRP A 201 12.93 -4.67 -2.00
C TRP A 201 13.27 -6.12 -1.64
N MET A 202 13.78 -6.31 -0.41
CA MET A 202 14.00 -7.59 0.23
C MET A 202 13.49 -7.48 1.66
N PHE A 203 12.32 -8.07 1.95
CA PHE A 203 11.62 -7.96 3.22
C PHE A 203 11.45 -9.34 3.84
N PRO A 204 12.20 -9.68 4.90
CA PRO A 204 12.03 -10.94 5.62
C PRO A 204 10.63 -11.07 6.21
N THR A 205 10.00 -12.23 6.00
CA THR A 205 8.66 -12.53 6.54
C THR A 205 8.71 -13.38 7.80
N GLY A 206 9.91 -13.63 8.35
CA GLY A 206 10.17 -14.65 9.34
C GLY A 206 10.31 -16.04 8.70
N ASP A 207 10.51 -17.08 9.50
CA ASP A 207 10.61 -18.47 9.05
C ASP A 207 11.67 -18.77 7.95
N GLY A 208 12.68 -17.90 7.81
CA GLY A 208 13.75 -18.03 6.80
C GLY A 208 13.30 -17.71 5.39
N VAL A 209 12.16 -17.05 5.21
CA VAL A 209 11.62 -16.63 3.92
C VAL A 209 11.68 -15.11 3.79
N THR A 210 12.08 -14.65 2.61
CA THR A 210 12.12 -13.23 2.25
C THR A 210 11.20 -12.95 1.07
N ASN A 211 10.37 -11.93 1.20
CA ASN A 211 9.61 -11.36 0.12
C ASN A 211 10.54 -10.45 -0.69
N VAL A 212 10.77 -10.80 -1.96
CA VAL A 212 11.61 -10.04 -2.87
C VAL A 212 10.77 -9.58 -4.04
N GLY A 213 10.84 -8.31 -4.35
CA GLY A 213 10.10 -7.78 -5.48
C GLY A 213 10.64 -6.44 -5.94
N LEU A 214 10.14 -5.99 -7.06
CA LEU A 214 10.48 -4.69 -7.63
C LEU A 214 9.25 -4.04 -8.28
N GLY A 215 9.30 -2.72 -8.40
CA GLY A 215 8.25 -1.95 -9.05
C GLY A 215 8.79 -1.04 -10.14
N LEU A 216 8.02 -0.88 -11.21
CA LEU A 216 8.24 0.08 -12.28
C LEU A 216 6.95 0.88 -12.54
N VAL A 217 7.10 2.09 -13.03
CA VAL A 217 5.94 2.87 -13.54
C VAL A 217 5.46 2.25 -14.84
N HIS A 218 4.15 2.09 -15.00
CA HIS A 218 3.55 1.43 -16.15
C HIS A 218 3.95 2.06 -17.50
N SER A 219 4.02 3.41 -17.57
CA SER A 219 4.51 4.11 -18.76
C SER A 219 5.94 3.77 -19.13
N ASP A 220 6.80 3.51 -18.12
CA ASP A 220 8.21 3.17 -18.36
C ASP A 220 8.35 1.73 -18.90
N ILE A 221 7.52 0.80 -18.43
CA ILE A 221 7.45 -0.57 -18.97
C ILE A 221 7.12 -0.53 -20.46
N LYS A 222 6.07 0.24 -20.84
CA LYS A 222 5.68 0.41 -22.24
C LYS A 222 6.77 1.08 -23.07
N LYS A 223 7.36 2.17 -22.56
CA LYS A 223 8.44 2.91 -23.25
C LYS A 223 9.68 2.05 -23.47
N ARG A 224 10.08 1.27 -22.46
CA ARG A 224 11.25 0.39 -22.52
C ARG A 224 10.98 -0.92 -23.28
N ARG A 225 9.71 -1.24 -23.55
CA ARG A 225 9.26 -2.49 -24.18
C ARG A 225 9.77 -3.74 -23.47
N VAL A 226 9.74 -3.74 -22.15
CA VAL A 226 10.21 -4.85 -21.31
C VAL A 226 9.05 -5.59 -20.67
N ARG A 227 9.26 -6.87 -20.36
CA ARG A 227 8.37 -7.62 -19.48
C ARG A 227 8.88 -7.52 -18.05
N LEU A 228 8.02 -7.18 -17.12
CA LEU A 228 8.42 -6.91 -15.72
C LEU A 228 9.08 -8.13 -15.06
N ARG A 229 8.65 -9.35 -15.42
CA ARG A 229 9.27 -10.59 -14.92
C ARG A 229 10.73 -10.73 -15.41
N ASP A 230 11.01 -10.35 -16.64
CA ASP A 230 12.38 -10.41 -17.18
C ASP A 230 13.28 -9.36 -16.48
N VAL A 231 12.73 -8.19 -16.17
CA VAL A 231 13.44 -7.18 -15.37
C VAL A 231 13.73 -7.71 -13.97
N HIS A 232 12.77 -8.43 -13.35
CA HIS A 232 12.97 -9.03 -12.03
C HIS A 232 14.17 -10.00 -12.04
N GLU A 233 14.20 -10.95 -12.95
CA GLU A 233 15.29 -11.91 -13.07
C GLU A 233 16.64 -11.22 -13.41
N ALA A 234 16.63 -10.25 -14.33
CA ALA A 234 17.82 -9.49 -14.69
C ALA A 234 18.42 -8.70 -13.51
N VAL A 235 17.57 -8.09 -12.68
CA VAL A 235 18.00 -7.34 -11.50
C VAL A 235 18.62 -8.27 -10.46
N LEU A 236 18.04 -9.45 -10.21
CA LEU A 236 18.62 -10.43 -9.29
C LEU A 236 19.96 -11.00 -9.79
N ALA A 237 20.16 -11.04 -11.13
CA ALA A 237 21.41 -11.48 -11.75
C ALA A 237 22.52 -10.42 -11.76
N LEU A 238 22.25 -9.17 -11.37
CA LEU A 238 23.29 -8.12 -11.28
C LEU A 238 24.45 -8.56 -10.38
N PRO A 239 25.70 -8.21 -10.69
CA PRO A 239 26.89 -8.64 -9.93
C PRO A 239 26.77 -8.45 -8.42
N ARG A 240 26.16 -7.35 -7.98
CA ARG A 240 25.97 -7.00 -6.55
C ARG A 240 24.92 -7.89 -5.83
N PHE A 241 24.03 -8.57 -6.55
CA PHE A 241 23.00 -9.45 -5.98
C PHE A 241 23.25 -10.91 -6.28
N ARG A 242 23.84 -11.25 -7.43
CA ARG A 242 23.99 -12.62 -7.93
C ARG A 242 24.56 -13.57 -6.88
N ALA A 243 25.58 -13.16 -6.14
CA ALA A 243 26.20 -14.00 -5.12
C ALA A 243 25.23 -14.31 -3.97
N ARG A 244 24.35 -13.35 -3.57
CA ARG A 244 23.34 -13.54 -2.52
C ARG A 244 22.24 -14.52 -2.94
N PHE A 245 21.97 -14.63 -4.24
CA PHE A 245 20.93 -15.50 -4.77
C PHE A 245 21.45 -16.87 -5.26
N ALA A 246 22.77 -17.13 -5.18
CA ALA A 246 23.37 -18.35 -5.74
C ALA A 246 22.86 -19.65 -5.06
N CYS A 247 22.58 -19.60 -3.76
CA CYS A 247 22.11 -20.76 -2.98
C CYS A 247 20.69 -20.58 -2.43
N VAL A 248 19.90 -19.68 -3.03
CA VAL A 248 18.56 -19.34 -2.57
C VAL A 248 17.51 -20.13 -3.34
N SER A 249 16.52 -20.67 -2.65
CA SER A 249 15.40 -21.38 -3.25
C SER A 249 14.19 -20.46 -3.42
N ARG A 250 13.70 -20.32 -4.65
CA ARG A 250 12.43 -19.60 -4.89
C ARG A 250 11.25 -20.50 -4.51
N ILE A 251 10.27 -19.92 -3.81
CA ILE A 251 9.03 -20.58 -3.42
C ILE A 251 7.93 -20.10 -4.38
N GLY A 252 7.45 -21.01 -5.22
CA GLY A 252 6.42 -20.72 -6.21
C GLY A 252 6.90 -19.79 -7.34
N GLU A 253 5.95 -19.08 -7.94
CA GLU A 253 6.18 -18.22 -9.10
C GLU A 253 6.34 -16.74 -8.70
N VAL A 254 7.02 -15.98 -9.57
CA VAL A 254 7.02 -14.52 -9.50
C VAL A 254 5.73 -14.00 -10.13
N HIS A 255 4.93 -13.30 -9.32
CA HIS A 255 3.65 -12.73 -9.74
C HIS A 255 3.74 -11.21 -9.88
N GLY A 256 2.95 -10.67 -10.82
CA GLY A 256 2.83 -9.23 -11.02
C GLY A 256 1.49 -8.68 -10.57
N TRP A 257 1.47 -7.42 -10.11
CA TRP A 257 0.26 -6.70 -9.74
C TRP A 257 0.36 -5.21 -10.03
N ASN A 258 -0.80 -4.59 -10.31
CA ASN A 258 -0.88 -3.16 -10.49
C ASN A 258 -1.12 -2.45 -9.15
N LEU A 259 -0.50 -1.27 -9.00
CA LEU A 259 -0.57 -0.43 -7.81
C LEU A 259 -1.13 0.94 -8.23
N PRO A 260 -2.46 1.15 -8.08
CA PRO A 260 -3.12 2.38 -8.54
C PRO A 260 -2.79 3.53 -7.60
N THR A 261 -2.10 4.55 -8.13
CA THR A 261 -1.73 5.75 -7.39
C THR A 261 -2.81 6.82 -7.45
N PRO A 262 -2.92 7.72 -6.44
CA PRO A 262 -4.01 8.66 -6.31
C PRO A 262 -4.17 9.63 -7.47
N ASP A 263 -5.38 9.72 -7.96
CA ASP A 263 -5.87 10.83 -8.78
C ASP A 263 -7.11 11.42 -8.11
N PHE A 264 -6.90 12.50 -7.37
CA PHE A 264 -7.96 13.16 -6.62
C PHE A 264 -8.92 13.99 -7.48
N SER A 265 -8.77 14.00 -8.81
CA SER A 265 -9.77 14.55 -9.72
C SER A 265 -10.92 13.57 -10.01
N ARG A 266 -10.72 12.28 -9.71
CA ARG A 266 -11.72 11.23 -9.92
C ARG A 266 -12.86 11.34 -8.91
N THR A 267 -14.05 10.92 -9.35
CA THR A 267 -15.20 10.70 -8.46
C THR A 267 -14.94 9.46 -7.60
N LEU A 268 -14.97 9.62 -6.28
CA LEU A 268 -14.72 8.55 -5.31
C LEU A 268 -15.95 8.18 -4.48
N ALA A 269 -17.03 8.95 -4.61
CA ALA A 269 -18.32 8.69 -3.97
C ALA A 269 -19.46 9.31 -4.77
N GLY A 270 -20.64 8.77 -4.59
CA GLY A 270 -21.90 9.26 -5.17
C GLY A 270 -23.10 8.68 -4.43
N ASP A 271 -24.28 8.90 -5.00
CA ASP A 271 -25.50 8.40 -4.38
C ASP A 271 -25.48 6.87 -4.23
N GLY A 272 -25.40 6.43 -2.97
CA GLY A 272 -25.40 5.02 -2.59
C GLY A 272 -24.06 4.30 -2.72
N PHE A 273 -22.95 4.99 -3.02
CA PHE A 273 -21.64 4.34 -3.07
C PHE A 273 -20.46 5.20 -2.57
N MET A 274 -19.41 4.53 -2.10
CA MET A 274 -18.08 5.06 -1.85
C MET A 274 -17.01 4.07 -2.28
N LEU A 275 -15.82 4.56 -2.72
CA LEU A 275 -14.66 3.74 -3.05
C LEU A 275 -13.58 3.89 -1.98
N ALA A 276 -12.89 2.78 -1.63
CA ALA A 276 -11.82 2.76 -0.62
C ALA A 276 -10.64 1.89 -1.08
N GLY A 277 -9.46 2.09 -0.52
CA GLY A 277 -8.25 1.35 -0.84
C GLY A 277 -7.84 1.47 -2.31
N ASP A 278 -7.37 0.36 -2.90
CA ASP A 278 -6.94 0.34 -4.30
C ASP A 278 -8.09 0.62 -5.29
N ALA A 279 -9.34 0.36 -4.92
CA ALA A 279 -10.51 0.73 -5.75
C ALA A 279 -10.64 2.25 -5.89
N ALA A 280 -10.24 3.00 -4.87
CA ALA A 280 -10.11 4.45 -4.90
C ALA A 280 -8.77 4.94 -5.46
N GLY A 281 -7.81 4.04 -5.74
CA GLY A 281 -6.49 4.37 -6.24
C GLY A 281 -5.62 5.06 -5.20
N LEU A 282 -5.44 4.48 -4.02
CA LEU A 282 -4.78 5.15 -2.88
C LEU A 282 -3.38 4.62 -2.56
N VAL A 283 -2.73 3.92 -3.48
CA VAL A 283 -1.34 3.47 -3.27
C VAL A 283 -0.39 4.66 -3.34
N ASP A 284 0.48 4.79 -2.35
CA ASP A 284 1.47 5.88 -2.30
C ASP A 284 2.39 5.86 -3.53
N PRO A 285 2.57 7.01 -4.23
CA PRO A 285 3.28 7.04 -5.50
C PRO A 285 4.81 6.94 -5.38
N PHE A 286 5.39 7.02 -4.18
CA PHE A 286 6.83 6.91 -3.97
C PHE A 286 7.22 5.60 -3.31
N SER A 287 6.58 5.26 -2.20
CA SER A 287 6.89 4.05 -1.43
C SER A 287 6.19 2.79 -1.94
N GLY A 288 5.09 2.93 -2.73
CA GLY A 288 4.23 1.81 -3.10
C GLY A 288 3.36 1.29 -1.95
N GLU A 289 3.33 1.99 -0.80
CA GLU A 289 2.53 1.63 0.36
C GLU A 289 1.04 1.88 0.09
N GLY A 290 0.21 0.84 0.27
CA GLY A 290 -1.22 0.93 0.03
C GLY A 290 -2.06 0.46 1.22
N ILE A 291 -1.51 -0.39 2.11
CA ILE A 291 -2.27 -1.00 3.20
C ILE A 291 -2.73 0.06 4.22
N GLY A 292 -1.87 1.02 4.57
CA GLY A 292 -2.23 2.09 5.49
C GLY A 292 -3.34 2.97 4.96
N ASN A 293 -3.24 3.38 3.70
CA ASN A 293 -4.29 4.16 3.06
C ASN A 293 -5.59 3.34 2.87
N ALA A 294 -5.49 2.04 2.63
CA ALA A 294 -6.65 1.14 2.56
C ALA A 294 -7.38 1.07 3.91
N VAL A 295 -6.65 0.86 5.01
CA VAL A 295 -7.21 0.82 6.38
C VAL A 295 -7.84 2.17 6.75
N VAL A 296 -7.14 3.29 6.51
CA VAL A 296 -7.63 4.64 6.81
C VAL A 296 -8.88 4.98 6.01
N SER A 297 -8.88 4.68 4.70
CA SER A 297 -10.05 4.95 3.84
C SER A 297 -11.23 4.03 4.19
N GLY A 298 -10.96 2.79 4.60
CA GLY A 298 -12.00 1.87 5.08
C GLY A 298 -12.67 2.39 6.35
N ARG A 299 -11.91 2.85 7.34
CA ARG A 299 -12.44 3.51 8.54
C ARG A 299 -13.28 4.74 8.18
N LEU A 300 -12.77 5.60 7.31
CA LEU A 300 -13.50 6.79 6.87
C LEU A 300 -14.82 6.43 6.19
N ALA A 301 -14.80 5.45 5.27
CA ALA A 301 -16.01 5.00 4.58
C ALA A 301 -17.08 4.48 5.54
N ALA A 302 -16.67 3.77 6.60
CA ALA A 302 -17.58 3.30 7.65
C ALA A 302 -18.23 4.46 8.41
N HIS A 303 -17.42 5.41 8.91
CA HIS A 303 -17.92 6.58 9.63
C HIS A 303 -18.86 7.43 8.77
N MET A 304 -18.44 7.69 7.52
CA MET A 304 -19.28 8.44 6.56
C MET A 304 -20.58 7.70 6.24
N SER A 305 -20.57 6.35 6.12
CA SER A 305 -21.80 5.57 5.93
C SER A 305 -22.77 5.79 7.10
N ALA A 306 -22.29 5.74 8.33
CA ALA A 306 -23.10 5.96 9.51
C ALA A 306 -23.67 7.39 9.58
N GLU A 307 -22.84 8.41 9.32
CA GLU A 307 -23.25 9.81 9.30
C GLU A 307 -24.28 10.09 8.19
N ILE A 308 -24.10 9.51 6.98
CA ILE A 308 -25.04 9.66 5.87
C ILE A 308 -26.39 9.02 6.22
N MET A 309 -26.38 7.83 6.84
CA MET A 309 -27.63 7.16 7.24
C MET A 309 -28.38 7.92 8.33
N ARG A 310 -27.68 8.67 9.20
CA ARG A 310 -28.32 9.56 10.16
C ARG A 310 -28.72 10.92 9.60
N GLY A 311 -28.39 11.22 8.34
CA GLY A 311 -28.67 12.51 7.71
C GLY A 311 -27.75 13.64 8.15
N GLU A 312 -26.62 13.35 8.78
CA GLU A 312 -25.66 14.33 9.31
C GLU A 312 -24.74 14.90 8.23
N THR A 313 -24.53 14.17 7.15
CA THR A 313 -23.67 14.55 6.02
C THR A 313 -24.14 13.92 4.71
N SER A 314 -23.44 14.19 3.61
CA SER A 314 -23.70 13.60 2.31
C SER A 314 -22.42 13.01 1.69
N HIS A 315 -22.58 12.17 0.67
CA HIS A 315 -21.46 11.60 -0.09
C HIS A 315 -20.53 12.68 -0.70
N ALA A 316 -21.04 13.90 -0.93
CA ALA A 316 -20.24 15.01 -1.47
C ALA A 316 -19.05 15.38 -0.58
N ALA A 317 -19.16 15.19 0.74
CA ALA A 317 -18.08 15.45 1.68
C ALA A 317 -16.96 14.39 1.65
N TYR A 318 -17.23 13.19 1.12
CA TYR A 318 -16.30 12.06 1.19
C TYR A 318 -14.94 12.37 0.57
N SER A 319 -14.91 12.91 -0.65
CA SER A 319 -13.65 13.17 -1.36
C SER A 319 -12.76 14.19 -0.63
N ALA A 320 -13.36 15.19 0.03
CA ALA A 320 -12.60 16.16 0.81
C ALA A 320 -12.01 15.53 2.07
N ARG A 321 -12.83 14.80 2.84
CA ARG A 321 -12.40 14.09 4.06
C ARG A 321 -11.36 12.99 3.74
N LEU A 322 -11.51 12.31 2.59
CA LEU A 322 -10.53 11.31 2.17
C LEU A 322 -9.17 11.93 1.88
N ARG A 323 -9.13 13.07 1.19
CA ARG A 323 -7.87 13.80 0.93
C ARG A 323 -7.17 14.19 2.22
N GLU A 324 -7.91 14.60 3.22
CA GLU A 324 -7.39 14.92 4.56
C GLU A 324 -6.89 13.66 5.26
N ALA A 325 -7.69 12.60 5.29
CA ALA A 325 -7.39 11.36 5.99
C ALA A 325 -6.14 10.64 5.46
N VAL A 326 -5.89 10.69 4.13
CA VAL A 326 -4.70 10.08 3.50
C VAL A 326 -3.54 11.05 3.31
N ASP A 327 -3.66 12.29 3.81
CA ASP A 327 -2.69 13.37 3.63
C ASP A 327 -2.33 13.63 2.15
N ALA A 328 -3.28 14.20 1.41
CA ALA A 328 -3.07 14.52 0.00
C ALA A 328 -1.90 15.49 -0.25
N GLY A 329 -1.49 16.27 0.75
CA GLY A 329 -0.30 17.12 0.69
C GLY A 329 0.99 16.31 0.64
N GLU A 330 1.10 15.27 1.46
CA GLU A 330 2.20 14.32 1.45
C GLU A 330 2.24 13.51 0.15
N ILE A 331 1.10 13.06 -0.35
CA ILE A 331 1.00 12.34 -1.62
C ILE A 331 1.52 13.20 -2.79
N LYS A 332 1.16 14.49 -2.86
CA LYS A 332 1.70 15.40 -3.88
C LYS A 332 3.22 15.52 -3.79
N LEU A 333 3.76 15.53 -2.58
CA LEU A 333 5.18 15.53 -2.33
C LEU A 333 5.82 14.23 -2.82
N HIS A 334 5.23 13.09 -2.54
CA HIS A 334 5.69 11.79 -2.96
C HIS A 334 5.70 11.62 -4.49
N TYR A 335 4.76 12.21 -5.22
CA TYR A 335 4.86 12.31 -6.68
C TYR A 335 6.12 13.06 -7.15
N ARG A 336 6.48 14.17 -6.48
CA ARG A 336 7.70 14.92 -6.81
C ARG A 336 8.97 14.13 -6.48
N LEU A 337 9.01 13.47 -5.32
CA LEU A 337 10.12 12.59 -4.93
C LEU A 337 10.30 11.45 -5.94
N ARG A 338 9.22 10.85 -6.40
CA ARG A 338 9.26 9.84 -7.44
C ARG A 338 9.89 10.37 -8.74
N GLU A 339 9.50 11.55 -9.19
CA GLU A 339 10.08 12.13 -10.41
C GLU A 339 11.58 12.47 -10.23
N LEU A 340 11.98 12.96 -9.06
CA LEU A 340 13.40 13.15 -8.73
C LEU A 340 14.18 11.82 -8.70
N ALA A 341 13.54 10.74 -8.23
CA ALA A 341 14.14 9.41 -8.19
C ALA A 341 14.39 8.79 -9.59
N ARG A 342 13.92 9.40 -10.68
CA ARG A 342 14.33 9.05 -12.05
C ARG A 342 15.80 9.32 -12.34
N HIS A 343 16.44 10.18 -11.56
CA HIS A 343 17.82 10.60 -11.77
C HIS A 343 18.77 9.85 -10.84
N ALA A 344 19.40 8.79 -11.35
CA ALA A 344 20.33 7.95 -10.57
C ALA A 344 21.37 8.77 -9.81
N ARG A 345 21.97 9.78 -10.45
CA ARG A 345 22.98 10.66 -9.81
C ARG A 345 22.45 11.40 -8.59
N LEU A 346 21.16 11.79 -8.58
CA LEU A 346 20.58 12.46 -7.41
C LEU A 346 20.46 11.49 -6.23
N ILE A 347 20.06 10.24 -6.49
CA ILE A 347 19.99 9.19 -5.46
C ILE A 347 21.40 8.87 -4.96
N ASP A 348 22.39 8.74 -5.86
CA ASP A 348 23.77 8.47 -5.50
C ASP A 348 24.35 9.57 -4.58
N VAL A 349 24.15 10.82 -4.94
CA VAL A 349 24.62 11.95 -4.11
C VAL A 349 23.88 11.97 -2.77
N LEU A 350 22.57 11.77 -2.74
CA LEU A 350 21.78 11.79 -1.51
C LEU A 350 22.19 10.67 -0.55
N VAL A 351 22.23 9.43 -1.04
CA VAL A 351 22.60 8.27 -0.22
C VAL A 351 24.09 8.33 0.17
N GLY A 352 24.97 8.71 -0.75
CA GLY A 352 26.40 8.86 -0.46
C GLY A 352 26.68 9.92 0.61
N ARG A 353 25.98 11.06 0.57
CA ARG A 353 26.09 12.07 1.63
C ARG A 353 25.48 11.63 2.95
N ALA A 354 24.35 10.93 2.92
CA ALA A 354 23.77 10.40 4.14
C ALA A 354 24.67 9.35 4.82
N ALA A 355 25.47 8.62 4.04
CA ALA A 355 26.47 7.71 4.57
C ALA A 355 27.62 8.44 5.28
N ALA A 356 27.94 9.67 4.86
CA ALA A 356 29.03 10.47 5.39
C ALA A 356 28.62 11.51 6.47
N HIS A 357 27.34 11.89 6.52
CA HIS A 357 26.86 13.00 7.35
C HIS A 357 25.56 12.62 8.09
N SER A 358 25.62 12.66 9.41
CA SER A 358 24.50 12.29 10.30
C SER A 358 23.28 13.21 10.17
N ASP A 359 23.46 14.50 9.82
CA ASP A 359 22.38 15.44 9.60
C ASP A 359 21.56 15.07 8.34
N VAL A 360 22.21 14.60 7.27
CA VAL A 360 21.55 14.10 6.06
C VAL A 360 20.84 12.76 6.34
N LEU A 361 21.48 11.89 7.12
CA LEU A 361 20.88 10.63 7.54
C LEU A 361 19.62 10.88 8.41
N ASN A 362 19.69 11.81 9.36
CA ASN A 362 18.55 12.19 10.19
C ASN A 362 17.42 12.83 9.35
N TRP A 363 17.78 13.53 8.29
CA TRP A 363 16.82 14.05 7.33
C TRP A 363 16.09 12.91 6.59
N ILE A 364 16.81 11.90 6.08
CA ILE A 364 16.17 10.71 5.46
C ILE A 364 15.30 9.96 6.47
N ARG A 365 15.76 9.81 7.73
CA ARG A 365 14.96 9.25 8.82
C ARG A 365 13.64 10.00 9.01
N GLY A 366 13.67 11.34 8.96
CA GLY A 366 12.45 12.16 9.05
C GLY A 366 11.48 11.91 7.90
N MET A 367 11.96 11.64 6.69
CA MET A 367 11.11 11.30 5.55
C MET A 367 10.47 9.91 5.66
N THR A 368 11.17 8.95 6.26
CA THR A 368 10.67 7.57 6.42
C THR A 368 9.73 7.42 7.64
N ALA A 369 9.79 8.37 8.57
CA ALA A 369 8.94 8.37 9.75
C ALA A 369 7.60 9.06 9.47
N SER A 370 6.51 8.33 9.55
CA SER A 370 5.13 8.80 9.30
C SER A 370 4.58 9.81 10.32
N SER A 371 5.39 10.31 11.27
CA SER A 371 4.96 11.16 12.38
C SER A 371 5.40 12.63 12.31
N ASP A 372 6.24 13.01 11.33
CA ASP A 372 6.65 14.40 11.24
C ASP A 372 5.68 15.22 10.38
N THR A 373 5.29 16.36 10.91
CA THR A 373 4.33 17.25 10.26
C THR A 373 4.71 17.57 8.81
N VAL A 374 3.70 17.70 7.95
CA VAL A 374 3.83 18.11 6.53
C VAL A 374 4.73 19.35 6.34
N ALA A 375 4.79 20.24 7.34
CA ALA A 375 5.67 21.40 7.34
C ALA A 375 7.16 21.01 7.31
N ASN A 376 7.58 20.02 8.10
CA ASN A 376 8.96 19.53 8.10
C ASN A 376 9.29 18.85 6.76
N LYS A 377 8.38 18.02 6.24
CA LYS A 377 8.57 17.37 4.95
C LYS A 377 8.62 18.37 3.77
N ARG A 378 7.86 19.46 3.82
CA ARG A 378 7.94 20.55 2.81
C ARG A 378 9.27 21.31 2.87
N ALA A 379 9.78 21.59 4.06
CA ALA A 379 11.11 22.22 4.22
C ALA A 379 12.24 21.36 3.58
N LEU A 380 12.04 20.05 3.56
CA LEU A 380 12.97 19.08 3.01
C LEU A 380 13.06 19.12 1.48
N LEU A 381 12.02 19.57 0.79
CA LEU A 381 11.98 19.72 -0.68
C LEU A 381 12.26 21.14 -1.15
N SER A 382 12.58 22.03 -0.23
CA SER A 382 13.03 23.37 -0.63
C SER A 382 14.30 23.24 -1.49
N PRO A 383 14.35 23.84 -2.69
CA PRO A 383 15.55 23.91 -3.51
C PRO A 383 16.77 24.42 -2.72
N LEU A 384 16.54 25.32 -1.74
CA LEU A 384 17.56 25.87 -0.85
C LEU A 384 18.11 24.81 0.13
N THR A 385 17.24 23.97 0.68
CA THR A 385 17.68 22.86 1.55
C THR A 385 18.49 21.85 0.74
N TYR A 386 18.01 21.52 -0.46
CA TYR A 386 18.71 20.64 -1.39
C TYR A 386 20.05 21.22 -1.82
N ALA A 387 20.10 22.50 -2.21
CA ALA A 387 21.35 23.20 -2.56
C ALA A 387 22.33 23.26 -1.36
N ARG A 388 21.83 23.53 -0.15
CA ARG A 388 22.67 23.49 1.06
C ARG A 388 23.24 22.10 1.35
N LEU A 389 22.45 21.05 1.15
CA LEU A 389 22.92 19.68 1.28
C LEU A 389 23.95 19.32 0.21
N MET A 390 23.80 19.87 -1.00
CA MET A 390 24.69 19.59 -2.14
C MET A 390 25.99 20.41 -2.10
N LEU A 391 25.96 21.61 -1.51
CA LEU A 391 27.09 22.54 -1.53
C LEU A 391 28.03 22.45 -0.28
N ARG A 392 27.61 21.73 0.77
CA ARG A 392 28.49 21.49 1.92
C ARG A 392 29.69 20.63 1.49
N ARG A 393 30.88 21.25 1.52
CA ARG A 393 32.15 20.54 1.29
C ARG A 393 32.33 19.46 2.35
N THR A 394 32.76 18.29 1.95
CA THR A 394 33.34 17.26 2.83
C THR A 394 34.55 17.89 3.53
N ARG A 395 34.49 18.00 4.85
CA ARG A 395 35.71 18.20 5.65
C ARG A 395 36.39 16.89 5.86
#